data_652e27e4600be5bf76f0b91c8eeed372
#
_entry.id   652e27e4600be5bf76f0b91c8eeed372
#
_cell.length_a   1.000
_cell.length_b   1.000
_cell.length_c   1.000
_cell.angle_alpha   90.00
_cell.angle_beta   90.00
_cell.angle_gamma   90.00
#
_symmetry.space_group_name_H-M   'P 1'
#
loop_
_entity.id
_entity.type
_entity.pdbx_description
1 polymer ?
#
loop_
_entity_poly.entity_id
_entity_poly.type
_entity_poly.pdbx_seq_one_letter_code
_entity_poly.pdbx_strand_id
1 'polypeptide(L)'
;IIVSSGAVAKGMHELNLNERPDSLNLLQAAAAIGQLGLIESYKSEFSNFEIKTAQVLISHDDIANRERYLNARNSLMTLLELRVVPIINENDSVSIEEISFGDNDTLAGAIVGLTDADKFIMLTDEQGVFSQDPKKYKNAKLLNKINLDDQSLEISKIVEGTAGILGRGGM
;
A
#
# COMPACT_ATOMS: atom_id res chain seq x y z
N ILE A 1 -0.23 12.67 -0.89
CA ILE A 1 -0.57 11.45 -0.16
C ILE A 1 0.48 10.40 -0.49
N ILE A 2 0.91 9.65 0.50
CA ILE A 2 1.79 8.49 0.33
C ILE A 2 1.07 7.27 0.93
N VAL A 3 0.99 6.19 0.17
CA VAL A 3 0.61 4.86 0.69
C VAL A 3 1.89 4.05 0.81
N SER A 4 2.17 3.54 1.99
CA SER A 4 3.45 2.89 2.30
C SER A 4 3.22 1.50 2.87
N SER A 5 4.14 0.61 2.61
CA SER A 5 4.26 -0.71 3.25
C SER A 5 5.51 -0.76 4.14
N GLY A 6 5.77 -1.91 4.73
CA GLY A 6 7.02 -2.18 5.43
C GLY A 6 6.92 -2.17 6.96
N ALA A 7 5.75 -1.93 7.55
CA ALA A 7 5.59 -1.94 9.02
C ALA A 7 5.98 -3.30 9.61
N VAL A 8 5.47 -4.41 9.08
CA VAL A 8 5.81 -5.76 9.55
C VAL A 8 7.33 -6.01 9.45
N ALA A 9 7.94 -5.70 8.30
CA ALA A 9 9.37 -5.93 8.09
C ALA A 9 10.22 -5.11 9.07
N LYS A 10 9.86 -3.84 9.30
CA LYS A 10 10.54 -2.99 10.27
C LYS A 10 10.39 -3.49 11.71
N GLY A 11 9.20 -3.94 12.09
CA GLY A 11 8.95 -4.52 13.39
C GLY A 11 9.67 -5.86 13.60
N MET A 12 9.73 -6.69 12.58
CA MET A 12 10.54 -7.93 12.61
C MET A 12 12.01 -7.61 12.88
N HIS A 13 12.56 -6.60 12.20
CA HIS A 13 13.94 -6.15 12.43
C HIS A 13 14.15 -5.67 13.88
N GLU A 14 13.23 -4.86 14.41
CA GLU A 14 13.31 -4.35 15.80
C GLU A 14 13.18 -5.47 16.84
N LEU A 15 12.39 -6.51 16.53
CA LEU A 15 12.23 -7.71 17.36
C LEU A 15 13.33 -8.76 17.17
N ASN A 16 14.31 -8.51 16.27
CA ASN A 16 15.36 -9.46 15.87
C ASN A 16 14.79 -10.80 15.35
N LEU A 17 13.68 -10.76 14.61
CA LEU A 17 13.09 -11.93 13.96
C LEU A 17 13.74 -12.12 12.59
N ASN A 18 14.47 -13.23 12.41
CA ASN A 18 15.17 -13.53 11.15
C ASN A 18 14.24 -14.10 10.06
N GLU A 19 13.12 -14.68 10.45
CA GLU A 19 12.14 -15.28 9.55
C GLU A 19 10.76 -14.70 9.80
N ARG A 20 9.93 -14.66 8.75
CA ARG A 20 8.56 -14.18 8.85
C ARG A 20 7.76 -15.14 9.73
N PRO A 21 7.10 -14.64 10.80
CA PRO A 21 6.29 -15.48 11.66
C PRO A 21 5.07 -16.07 10.93
N ASP A 22 4.72 -17.31 11.26
CA ASP A 22 3.45 -17.93 10.83
C ASP A 22 2.26 -17.48 11.70
N SER A 23 2.55 -17.01 12.91
CA SER A 23 1.52 -16.56 13.87
C SER A 23 0.99 -15.19 13.51
N LEU A 24 -0.32 -15.10 13.26
CA LEU A 24 -1.00 -13.83 13.02
C LEU A 24 -0.76 -12.82 14.15
N ASN A 25 -0.87 -13.26 15.40
CA ASN A 25 -0.67 -12.37 16.56
C ASN A 25 0.74 -11.76 16.58
N LEU A 26 1.76 -12.53 16.18
CA LEU A 26 3.13 -12.05 16.13
C LEU A 26 3.35 -11.11 14.94
N LEU A 27 2.68 -11.35 13.81
CA LEU A 27 2.69 -10.43 12.67
C LEU A 27 2.01 -9.10 13.03
N GLN A 28 0.87 -9.14 13.71
CA GLN A 28 0.17 -7.93 14.20
C GLN A 28 1.02 -7.15 15.20
N ALA A 29 1.67 -7.83 16.12
CA ALA A 29 2.59 -7.20 17.08
C ALA A 29 3.80 -6.56 16.37
N ALA A 30 4.41 -7.27 15.41
CA ALA A 30 5.49 -6.74 14.61
C ALA A 30 5.04 -5.51 13.80
N ALA A 31 3.86 -5.57 13.17
CA ALA A 31 3.28 -4.43 12.47
C ALA A 31 3.10 -3.21 13.37
N ALA A 32 2.57 -3.41 14.57
CA ALA A 32 2.36 -2.32 15.55
C ALA A 32 3.67 -1.65 15.97
N ILE A 33 4.71 -2.44 16.23
CA ILE A 33 6.06 -1.95 16.59
C ILE A 33 6.68 -1.21 15.39
N GLY A 34 6.71 -1.84 14.24
CA GLY A 34 7.37 -1.30 13.08
C GLY A 34 6.66 -0.11 12.44
N GLN A 35 5.34 0.01 12.64
CA GLN A 35 4.57 1.16 12.18
C GLN A 35 5.06 2.47 12.80
N LEU A 36 5.41 2.47 14.09
CA LEU A 36 5.98 3.63 14.76
C LEU A 36 7.26 4.09 14.05
N GLY A 37 8.22 3.19 13.89
CA GLY A 37 9.49 3.51 13.25
C GLY A 37 9.35 3.86 11.77
N LEU A 38 8.36 3.30 11.04
CA LEU A 38 8.05 3.67 9.67
C LEU A 38 7.63 5.15 9.58
N ILE A 39 6.69 5.58 10.43
CA ILE A 39 6.21 6.96 10.47
C ILE A 39 7.30 7.92 10.91
N GLU A 40 8.12 7.55 11.88
CA GLU A 40 9.28 8.37 12.31
C GLU A 40 10.26 8.60 11.17
N SER A 41 10.51 7.58 10.32
CA SER A 41 11.37 7.73 9.15
C SER A 41 10.81 8.77 8.18
N TYR A 42 9.54 8.69 7.81
CA TYR A 42 8.90 9.71 6.95
C TYR A 42 8.92 11.09 7.60
N LYS A 43 8.54 11.19 8.87
CA LYS A 43 8.52 12.45 9.60
C LYS A 43 9.90 13.12 9.61
N SER A 44 10.96 12.35 9.84
CA SER A 44 12.34 12.83 9.84
C SER A 44 12.72 13.41 8.47
N GLU A 45 12.47 12.67 7.40
CA GLU A 45 12.80 13.12 6.05
C GLU A 45 12.01 14.37 5.63
N PHE A 46 10.70 14.39 5.86
CA PHE A 46 9.87 15.53 5.50
C PHE A 46 10.15 16.77 6.35
N SER A 47 10.61 16.61 7.60
CA SER A 47 10.97 17.74 8.47
C SER A 47 12.12 18.57 7.92
N ASN A 48 13.03 17.98 7.15
CA ASN A 48 14.12 18.68 6.48
C ASN A 48 13.62 19.73 5.45
N PHE A 49 12.36 19.59 5.02
CA PHE A 49 11.69 20.47 4.06
C PHE A 49 10.57 21.29 4.71
N GLU A 50 10.49 21.30 6.05
CA GLU A 50 9.41 21.95 6.82
C GLU A 50 8.00 21.45 6.46
N ILE A 51 7.89 20.21 5.92
CA ILE A 51 6.64 19.57 5.55
C ILE A 51 6.11 18.73 6.73
N LYS A 52 4.87 18.97 7.12
CA LYS A 52 4.20 18.19 8.15
C LYS A 52 3.65 16.89 7.56
N THR A 53 3.74 15.83 8.31
CA THR A 53 3.17 14.52 7.98
C THR A 53 2.13 14.10 9.01
N ALA A 54 1.19 13.28 8.59
CA ALA A 54 0.20 12.66 9.48
C ALA A 54 0.09 11.17 9.17
N GLN A 55 0.04 10.35 10.19
CA GLN A 55 -0.26 8.92 10.03
C GLN A 55 -1.77 8.72 9.88
N VAL A 56 -2.17 7.91 8.89
CA VAL A 56 -3.54 7.45 8.72
C VAL A 56 -3.52 5.93 8.50
N LEU A 57 -4.16 5.18 9.38
CA LEU A 57 -4.30 3.74 9.24
C LEU A 57 -5.72 3.43 8.77
N ILE A 58 -5.83 2.65 7.71
CA ILE A 58 -7.10 2.30 7.06
C ILE A 58 -7.21 0.79 6.97
N SER A 59 -8.36 0.27 7.34
CA SER A 59 -8.72 -1.13 7.16
C SER A 59 -9.64 -1.31 5.95
N HIS A 60 -9.80 -2.55 5.50
CA HIS A 60 -10.76 -2.88 4.45
C HIS A 60 -12.19 -2.42 4.81
N ASP A 61 -12.59 -2.58 6.08
CA ASP A 61 -13.90 -2.17 6.57
C ASP A 61 -14.12 -0.66 6.49
N ASP A 62 -13.07 0.14 6.62
CA ASP A 62 -13.16 1.60 6.52
C ASP A 62 -13.47 2.05 5.08
N ILE A 63 -13.11 1.24 4.09
CA ILE A 63 -13.43 1.48 2.68
C ILE A 63 -14.81 0.88 2.32
N ALA A 64 -15.13 -0.30 2.85
CA ALA A 64 -16.38 -1.00 2.53
C ALA A 64 -17.61 -0.35 3.18
N ASN A 65 -17.45 0.26 4.35
CA ASN A 65 -18.53 0.93 5.07
C ASN A 65 -18.67 2.38 4.64
N ARG A 66 -19.85 2.78 4.14
CA ARG A 66 -20.09 4.13 3.61
C ARG A 66 -19.79 5.26 4.60
N GLU A 67 -20.16 5.12 5.86
CA GLU A 67 -19.95 6.15 6.89
C GLU A 67 -18.46 6.32 7.18
N ARG A 68 -17.74 5.20 7.38
CA ARG A 68 -16.30 5.20 7.61
C ARG A 68 -15.55 5.73 6.40
N TYR A 69 -15.96 5.35 5.18
CA TYR A 69 -15.42 5.87 3.93
C TYR A 69 -15.50 7.40 3.87
N LEU A 70 -16.68 7.97 4.15
CA LEU A 70 -16.85 9.43 4.14
C LEU A 70 -16.02 10.12 5.22
N ASN A 71 -15.90 9.52 6.41
CA ASN A 71 -15.08 10.06 7.49
C ASN A 71 -13.58 10.03 7.11
N ALA A 72 -13.10 8.92 6.55
CA ALA A 72 -11.73 8.80 6.05
C ALA A 72 -11.44 9.84 4.94
N ARG A 73 -12.35 9.97 3.96
CA ARG A 73 -12.27 10.99 2.91
C ARG A 73 -12.14 12.39 3.50
N ASN A 74 -13.06 12.77 4.39
CA ASN A 74 -13.08 14.10 4.99
C ASN A 74 -11.78 14.39 5.75
N SER A 75 -11.28 13.42 6.52
CA SER A 75 -10.03 13.54 7.25
C SER A 75 -8.83 13.75 6.31
N LEU A 76 -8.75 12.96 5.24
CA LEU A 76 -7.66 13.09 4.25
C LEU A 76 -7.72 14.43 3.52
N MET A 77 -8.90 14.86 3.08
CA MET A 77 -9.06 16.16 2.41
C MET A 77 -8.68 17.32 3.34
N THR A 78 -9.10 17.28 4.61
CA THR A 78 -8.71 18.29 5.60
C THR A 78 -7.19 18.34 5.83
N LEU A 79 -6.52 17.17 5.89
CA LEU A 79 -5.05 17.14 5.99
C LEU A 79 -4.38 17.81 4.79
N LEU A 80 -4.89 17.56 3.59
CA LEU A 80 -4.37 18.19 2.36
C LEU A 80 -4.59 19.71 2.35
N GLU A 81 -5.77 20.18 2.77
CA GLU A 81 -6.08 21.60 2.92
C GLU A 81 -5.12 22.28 3.92
N LEU A 82 -4.75 21.58 4.99
CA LEU A 82 -3.76 22.03 5.96
C LEU A 82 -2.31 21.91 5.47
N ARG A 83 -2.09 21.44 4.23
CA ARG A 83 -0.77 21.18 3.65
C ARG A 83 0.05 20.16 4.45
N VAL A 84 -0.63 19.20 5.02
CA VAL A 84 -0.03 18.05 5.71
C VAL A 84 -0.02 16.87 4.74
N VAL A 85 1.08 16.13 4.67
CA VAL A 85 1.19 14.92 3.82
C VAL A 85 0.68 13.72 4.62
N PRO A 86 -0.48 13.11 4.25
CA PRO A 86 -0.91 11.86 4.84
C PRO A 86 0.03 10.72 4.42
N ILE A 87 0.51 9.96 5.40
CA ILE A 87 1.22 8.70 5.23
C ILE A 87 0.24 7.59 5.63
N ILE A 88 -0.23 6.86 4.63
CA ILE A 88 -1.28 5.85 4.78
C ILE A 88 -0.65 4.47 4.79
N ASN A 89 -1.13 3.61 5.67
CA ASN A 89 -0.85 2.18 5.66
C ASN A 89 -2.11 1.41 6.06
N GLU A 90 -2.12 0.11 5.81
CA GLU A 90 -3.15 -0.77 6.37
C GLU A 90 -3.03 -0.81 7.89
N ASN A 91 -4.17 -0.95 8.58
CA ASN A 91 -4.19 -1.16 10.03
C ASN A 91 -3.96 -2.63 10.36
N ASP A 92 -2.74 -3.09 10.08
CA ASP A 92 -2.33 -4.49 10.28
C ASP A 92 -2.53 -4.99 11.72
N SER A 93 -2.58 -4.08 12.71
CA SER A 93 -2.74 -4.47 14.13
C SER A 93 -4.09 -5.10 14.43
N VAL A 94 -5.11 -4.83 13.62
CA VAL A 94 -6.47 -5.35 13.79
C VAL A 94 -6.97 -6.09 12.55
N SER A 95 -6.17 -6.15 11.50
CA SER A 95 -6.50 -6.82 10.26
C SER A 95 -6.45 -8.34 10.46
N ILE A 96 -7.40 -9.05 9.86
CA ILE A 96 -7.40 -10.52 9.76
C ILE A 96 -7.18 -10.92 8.31
N GLU A 97 -6.53 -12.05 8.08
CA GLU A 97 -6.08 -12.46 6.73
C GLU A 97 -7.20 -12.52 5.70
N GLU A 98 -8.42 -12.86 6.12
CA GLU A 98 -9.57 -13.00 5.22
C GLU A 98 -10.14 -11.66 4.74
N ILE A 99 -9.86 -10.56 5.45
CA ILE A 99 -10.41 -9.22 5.15
C ILE A 99 -9.35 -8.13 5.02
N SER A 100 -8.09 -8.50 4.91
CA SER A 100 -7.03 -7.54 4.62
C SER A 100 -7.05 -7.13 3.14
N PHE A 101 -6.46 -5.99 2.81
CA PHE A 101 -6.27 -5.58 1.40
C PHE A 101 -5.37 -6.53 0.61
N GLY A 102 -4.64 -7.42 1.31
CA GLY A 102 -3.69 -8.34 0.70
C GLY A 102 -2.36 -7.66 0.36
N ASP A 103 -2.42 -6.45 -0.20
CA ASP A 103 -1.25 -5.62 -0.45
C ASP A 103 -1.59 -4.12 -0.41
N ASN A 104 -0.57 -3.29 -0.27
CA ASN A 104 -0.75 -1.84 -0.23
C ASN A 104 -1.00 -1.21 -1.61
N ASP A 105 -0.83 -1.94 -2.69
CA ASP A 105 -1.16 -1.47 -4.03
C ASP A 105 -2.67 -1.43 -4.21
N THR A 106 -3.38 -2.43 -3.70
CA THR A 106 -4.86 -2.44 -3.63
C THR A 106 -5.38 -1.33 -2.73
N LEU A 107 -4.77 -1.14 -1.55
CA LEU A 107 -5.09 0.00 -0.68
C LEU A 107 -4.86 1.34 -1.40
N ALA A 108 -3.73 1.49 -2.10
CA ALA A 108 -3.42 2.71 -2.84
C ALA A 108 -4.47 3.00 -3.93
N GLY A 109 -4.91 1.97 -4.66
CA GLY A 109 -6.01 2.08 -5.63
C GLY A 109 -7.32 2.57 -4.98
N ALA A 110 -7.66 2.05 -3.80
CA ALA A 110 -8.83 2.51 -3.03
C ALA A 110 -8.69 3.98 -2.61
N ILE A 111 -7.50 4.41 -2.19
CA ILE A 111 -7.20 5.80 -1.82
C ILE A 111 -7.32 6.75 -3.01
N VAL A 112 -6.91 6.33 -4.21
CA VAL A 112 -7.12 7.10 -5.45
C VAL A 112 -8.61 7.44 -5.63
N GLY A 113 -9.48 6.43 -5.54
CA GLY A 113 -10.93 6.63 -5.64
C GLY A 113 -11.50 7.47 -4.49
N LEU A 114 -10.98 7.29 -3.27
CA LEU A 114 -11.45 8.01 -2.08
C LEU A 114 -11.12 9.51 -2.14
N THR A 115 -10.03 9.89 -2.79
CA THR A 115 -9.52 11.27 -2.82
C THR A 115 -9.69 11.97 -4.16
N ASP A 116 -10.27 11.30 -5.17
CA ASP A 116 -10.36 11.78 -6.55
C ASP A 116 -9.00 12.27 -7.09
N ALA A 117 -7.95 11.46 -6.90
CA ALA A 117 -6.60 11.85 -7.24
C ALA A 117 -6.41 11.97 -8.77
N ASP A 118 -5.80 13.07 -9.22
CA ASP A 118 -5.51 13.32 -10.64
C ASP A 118 -4.44 12.38 -11.20
N LYS A 119 -3.54 11.90 -10.34
CA LYS A 119 -2.43 11.02 -10.72
C LYS A 119 -2.16 10.00 -9.62
N PHE A 120 -1.90 8.78 -10.06
CA PHE A 120 -1.39 7.70 -9.23
C PHE A 120 -0.01 7.29 -9.73
N ILE A 121 0.98 7.30 -8.85
CA ILE A 121 2.35 6.88 -9.16
C ILE A 121 2.68 5.70 -8.26
N MET A 122 2.94 4.55 -8.86
CA MET A 122 3.38 3.35 -8.16
C MET A 122 4.90 3.26 -8.25
N LEU A 123 5.56 3.19 -7.09
CA LEU A 123 7.00 2.97 -7.00
C LEU A 123 7.26 1.48 -6.81
N THR A 124 7.94 0.88 -7.76
CA THR A 124 8.18 -0.55 -7.82
C THR A 124 9.60 -0.84 -8.25
N ASP A 125 10.12 -2.01 -7.94
CA ASP A 125 11.39 -2.54 -8.41
C ASP A 125 11.27 -3.24 -9.79
N GLU A 126 10.05 -3.47 -10.27
CA GLU A 126 9.80 -3.96 -11.63
C GLU A 126 9.89 -2.82 -12.65
N GLN A 127 10.19 -3.17 -13.91
CA GLN A 127 10.33 -2.18 -14.99
C GLN A 127 9.00 -1.53 -15.40
N GLY A 128 7.89 -2.08 -14.98
CA GLY A 128 6.53 -1.64 -15.26
C GLY A 128 5.60 -2.83 -15.51
N VAL A 129 4.46 -2.56 -16.11
CA VAL A 129 3.45 -3.58 -16.39
C VAL A 129 3.82 -4.35 -17.67
N PHE A 130 3.79 -5.67 -17.61
CA PHE A 130 4.03 -6.56 -18.74
C PHE A 130 2.72 -7.18 -19.23
N SER A 131 2.71 -7.61 -20.49
CA SER A 131 1.56 -8.32 -21.08
C SER A 131 1.26 -9.68 -20.43
N GLN A 132 2.23 -10.23 -19.69
CA GLN A 132 2.18 -11.47 -18.91
C GLN A 132 3.44 -11.53 -18.04
N ASP A 133 3.47 -12.45 -17.05
CA ASP A 133 4.60 -12.57 -16.10
C ASP A 133 5.93 -12.82 -16.84
N PRO A 134 6.90 -11.87 -16.81
CA PRO A 134 8.17 -12.02 -17.51
C PRO A 134 9.06 -13.11 -16.91
N LYS A 135 8.82 -13.53 -15.68
CA LYS A 135 9.54 -14.63 -15.02
C LYS A 135 9.10 -15.98 -15.53
N LYS A 136 7.85 -16.09 -15.99
CA LYS A 136 7.26 -17.33 -16.56
C LYS A 136 7.31 -17.37 -18.07
N TYR A 137 7.18 -16.23 -18.74
CA TYR A 137 7.00 -16.14 -20.20
C TYR A 137 8.08 -15.29 -20.85
N LYS A 138 8.96 -15.91 -21.64
CA LYS A 138 10.06 -15.23 -22.36
C LYS A 138 9.60 -14.20 -23.40
N ASN A 139 8.35 -14.29 -23.85
CA ASN A 139 7.73 -13.38 -24.83
C ASN A 139 6.90 -12.28 -24.16
N ALA A 140 6.97 -12.12 -22.84
CA ALA A 140 6.34 -11.03 -22.12
C ALA A 140 6.87 -9.68 -22.64
N LYS A 141 5.95 -8.76 -22.96
CA LYS A 141 6.28 -7.43 -23.48
C LYS A 141 5.95 -6.38 -22.44
N LEU A 142 6.87 -5.45 -22.21
CA LEU A 142 6.62 -4.26 -21.39
C LEU A 142 5.55 -3.41 -22.09
N LEU A 143 4.51 -3.02 -21.35
CA LEU A 143 3.41 -2.19 -21.82
C LEU A 143 3.69 -0.73 -21.43
N ASN A 144 4.05 0.09 -22.43
CA ASN A 144 4.31 1.52 -22.20
C ASN A 144 3.05 2.33 -21.93
N LYS A 145 1.89 1.82 -22.34
CA LYS A 145 0.59 2.47 -22.13
C LYS A 145 -0.51 1.39 -22.13
N ILE A 146 -1.39 1.50 -21.16
CA ILE A 146 -2.62 0.71 -21.05
C ILE A 146 -3.79 1.69 -21.11
N ASN A 147 -4.72 1.46 -22.03
CA ASN A 147 -5.98 2.20 -22.05
C ASN A 147 -7.03 1.35 -21.32
N LEU A 148 -7.56 1.86 -20.21
CA LEU A 148 -8.55 1.16 -19.41
C LEU A 148 -9.91 0.99 -20.13
N ASP A 149 -10.16 1.81 -21.18
CA ASP A 149 -11.36 1.70 -22.01
C ASP A 149 -11.24 0.59 -23.08
N ASP A 150 -10.05 0.00 -23.24
CA ASP A 150 -9.79 -1.05 -24.21
C ASP A 150 -10.32 -2.40 -23.71
N GLN A 151 -11.52 -2.75 -24.13
CA GLN A 151 -12.18 -4.00 -23.76
C GLN A 151 -11.45 -5.28 -24.27
N SER A 152 -10.47 -5.14 -25.15
CA SER A 152 -9.65 -6.27 -25.63
C SER A 152 -8.56 -6.68 -24.63
N LEU A 153 -8.25 -5.82 -23.66
CA LEU A 153 -7.28 -6.08 -22.60
C LEU A 153 -7.96 -6.86 -21.47
N GLU A 154 -7.68 -8.15 -21.40
CA GLU A 154 -8.01 -8.96 -20.22
C GLU A 154 -7.08 -8.59 -19.08
N ILE A 155 -7.40 -7.49 -18.37
CA ILE A 155 -6.58 -6.94 -17.27
C ILE A 155 -6.31 -8.00 -16.19
N SER A 156 -7.25 -8.91 -15.96
CA SER A 156 -7.08 -10.05 -15.04
C SER A 156 -5.89 -10.96 -15.38
N LYS A 157 -5.53 -11.09 -16.65
CA LYS A 157 -4.36 -11.88 -17.08
C LYS A 157 -3.02 -11.13 -16.95
N ILE A 158 -3.08 -9.81 -16.87
CA ILE A 158 -1.89 -8.95 -16.73
C ILE A 158 -1.41 -8.93 -15.27
N VAL A 159 -2.32 -9.10 -14.31
CA VAL A 159 -2.07 -8.91 -12.87
C VAL A 159 -1.64 -10.21 -12.16
N GLU A 160 -1.33 -11.30 -12.87
CA GLU A 160 -0.81 -12.53 -12.26
C GLU A 160 0.67 -12.38 -11.88
N GLY A 161 0.94 -11.74 -10.75
CA GLY A 161 2.28 -11.64 -10.17
C GLY A 161 2.55 -12.65 -9.05
N THR A 162 3.81 -13.02 -8.85
CA THR A 162 4.28 -13.76 -7.67
C THR A 162 4.52 -12.80 -6.51
N ALA A 163 4.02 -13.12 -5.32
CA ALA A 163 4.30 -12.36 -4.11
C ALA A 163 5.81 -12.17 -3.89
N GLY A 164 6.22 -10.96 -3.57
CA GLY A 164 7.61 -10.65 -3.22
C GLY A 164 8.04 -11.30 -1.90
N ILE A 165 9.35 -11.41 -1.68
CA ILE A 165 9.92 -12.06 -0.48
C ILE A 165 9.50 -11.38 0.83
N LEU A 166 9.20 -10.07 0.80
CA LEU A 166 8.86 -9.26 1.98
C LEU A 166 7.38 -8.85 2.06
N GLY A 167 6.58 -9.15 1.04
CA GLY A 167 5.16 -8.79 0.98
C GLY A 167 4.34 -9.80 0.21
N ARG A 168 3.00 -9.70 0.30
CA ARG A 168 2.07 -10.52 -0.47
C ARG A 168 1.72 -9.91 -1.83
N GLY A 169 2.14 -8.66 -2.06
CA GLY A 169 1.89 -7.96 -3.30
C GLY A 169 2.69 -8.53 -4.46
N GLY A 170 2.00 -8.86 -5.53
CA GLY A 170 2.58 -9.08 -6.84
C GLY A 170 1.94 -8.08 -7.80
N MET A 171 2.73 -7.52 -8.70
CA MET A 171 2.21 -6.79 -9.85
C MET A 171 2.01 -7.70 -11.01
#